data_4768300103856feab1c2c2a70426b00a
#
_entry.id   4768300103856feab1c2c2a70426b00a
#
_cell.length_a   1.000
_cell.length_b   1.000
_cell.length_c   1.000
_cell.angle_alpha   90.00
_cell.angle_beta   90.00
_cell.angle_gamma   90.00
#
_symmetry.space_group_name_H-M   'P 1'
#
loop_
_entity.id
_entity.type
_entity.pdbx_description
1 polymer ?
#
loop_
_entity_poly.entity_id
_entity_poly.type
_entity_poly.pdbx_seq_one_letter_code
_entity_poly.pdbx_strand_id
1 'polypeptide(L)'
;WAFARHFGLEIVPVVEGSDIEKESYDAKTGKVINSDFLNGMDVKEAIQVMFAEVEKRGLGKKLVNYRLRDAIFSRQRYWGEPFPIYYKNDTAYPLAEDKLPLELPPIENFGPTAEGEPPLARVKGWATPEGCPYELSTMPGFAGSSAYYLRYMDPHNDEALVGKEADEYWRNVDLYVGGIEHATGHLMYSRFWNMFLYDLGCVCEEEPFRKLVNQGMIQGRSNFVYRIVGTNRFVSLGLKDQYETQALYVDVNIVRNDILDLDAFRAWMPEYKDAEFILEDGKYVCGWAIEKMSKSFYNVVNPDYIVDNYGADTLR
;
A
#
# COMPACT_ATOMS: atom_id res chain seq x y z
N TRP A 1 -31.87 5.55 -22.94
CA TRP A 1 -32.08 6.61 -23.91
C TRP A 1 -31.97 6.11 -25.34
N ALA A 2 -30.85 5.53 -25.78
CA ALA A 2 -30.63 5.02 -27.13
C ALA A 2 -31.73 3.99 -27.55
N PHE A 3 -32.11 3.07 -26.66
CA PHE A 3 -33.16 2.11 -26.88
C PHE A 3 -34.54 2.80 -27.09
N ALA A 4 -34.87 3.75 -26.20
CA ALA A 4 -36.14 4.48 -26.30
C ALA A 4 -36.21 5.30 -27.61
N ARG A 5 -35.14 5.98 -27.99
CA ARG A 5 -35.08 6.70 -29.29
C ARG A 5 -35.21 5.79 -30.48
N HIS A 6 -34.55 4.63 -30.48
CA HIS A 6 -34.63 3.67 -31.57
C HIS A 6 -36.07 3.12 -31.79
N PHE A 7 -36.78 2.85 -30.72
CA PHE A 7 -38.12 2.30 -30.76
C PHE A 7 -39.25 3.35 -30.68
N GLY A 8 -38.91 4.65 -30.69
CA GLY A 8 -39.89 5.74 -30.64
C GLY A 8 -40.69 5.80 -29.36
N LEU A 9 -40.11 5.35 -28.23
CA LEU A 9 -40.74 5.43 -26.93
C LEU A 9 -40.63 6.84 -26.37
N GLU A 10 -41.62 7.29 -25.63
CA GLU A 10 -41.63 8.57 -24.96
C GLU A 10 -40.52 8.65 -23.91
N ILE A 11 -39.76 9.75 -23.91
CA ILE A 11 -38.75 10.05 -22.91
C ILE A 11 -39.18 11.31 -22.16
N VAL A 12 -39.43 11.20 -20.85
CA VAL A 12 -39.86 12.30 -20.00
C VAL A 12 -38.65 12.83 -19.21
N PRO A 13 -38.29 14.13 -19.31
CA PRO A 13 -37.22 14.68 -18.50
C PRO A 13 -37.65 14.78 -17.04
N VAL A 14 -36.87 14.24 -16.14
CA VAL A 14 -37.12 14.27 -14.68
C VAL A 14 -36.14 15.11 -13.90
N VAL A 15 -35.15 15.69 -14.57
CA VAL A 15 -34.16 16.62 -13.98
C VAL A 15 -34.11 17.88 -14.84
N GLU A 16 -34.16 19.02 -14.20
CA GLU A 16 -34.12 20.34 -14.85
C GLU A 16 -32.79 20.55 -15.58
N GLY A 17 -32.85 21.16 -16.78
CA GLY A 17 -31.67 21.45 -17.60
C GLY A 17 -31.15 20.26 -18.42
N SER A 18 -31.84 19.12 -18.40
CA SER A 18 -31.52 17.98 -19.27
C SER A 18 -31.98 18.22 -20.70
N ASP A 19 -31.11 18.07 -21.71
CA ASP A 19 -31.45 18.10 -23.13
C ASP A 19 -31.61 16.66 -23.64
N ILE A 20 -32.76 16.04 -23.29
CA ILE A 20 -33.06 14.65 -23.62
C ILE A 20 -33.27 14.43 -25.11
N GLU A 21 -33.36 15.48 -25.93
CA GLU A 21 -33.47 15.36 -27.38
C GLU A 21 -32.14 14.98 -28.04
N LYS A 22 -31.02 15.34 -27.39
CA LYS A 22 -29.67 15.11 -27.89
C LYS A 22 -28.99 13.90 -27.30
N GLU A 23 -29.11 13.73 -25.97
CA GLU A 23 -28.37 12.69 -25.26
C GLU A 23 -29.05 12.27 -23.96
N SER A 24 -28.57 11.16 -23.35
CA SER A 24 -28.99 10.77 -22.01
C SER A 24 -28.44 11.76 -20.96
N TYR A 25 -29.25 12.05 -19.94
CA TYR A 25 -28.79 12.85 -18.81
C TYR A 25 -28.38 11.95 -17.65
N ASP A 26 -27.08 11.72 -17.52
CA ASP A 26 -26.52 10.78 -16.52
C ASP A 26 -25.99 11.47 -15.25
N ALA A 27 -26.05 12.81 -15.20
CA ALA A 27 -25.66 13.57 -14.03
C ALA A 27 -26.65 13.35 -12.88
N LYS A 28 -26.12 13.04 -11.68
CA LYS A 28 -26.93 12.87 -10.45
C LYS A 28 -27.07 14.16 -9.65
N THR A 29 -27.20 15.29 -10.36
CA THR A 29 -27.30 16.66 -9.81
C THR A 29 -28.36 17.44 -10.55
N GLY A 30 -28.95 18.42 -9.91
CA GLY A 30 -30.01 19.28 -10.47
C GLY A 30 -31.30 19.16 -9.66
N LYS A 31 -32.31 19.95 -10.07
CA LYS A 31 -33.64 19.92 -9.47
C LYS A 31 -34.54 18.91 -10.18
N VAL A 32 -35.32 18.19 -9.40
CA VAL A 32 -36.27 17.20 -9.91
C VAL A 32 -37.54 17.91 -10.46
N ILE A 33 -38.00 17.48 -11.63
CA ILE A 33 -39.20 17.96 -12.29
C ILE A 33 -40.04 16.76 -12.77
N ASN A 34 -41.29 16.98 -13.15
CA ASN A 34 -42.23 15.94 -13.66
C ASN A 34 -42.28 14.67 -12.77
N SER A 35 -42.12 14.82 -11.45
CA SER A 35 -41.97 13.74 -10.48
C SER A 35 -42.87 13.93 -9.24
N ASP A 36 -44.06 14.53 -9.39
CA ASP A 36 -45.07 14.72 -8.37
C ASP A 36 -44.51 15.35 -7.08
N PHE A 37 -44.65 14.70 -5.96
CA PHE A 37 -44.20 15.21 -4.64
C PHE A 37 -42.69 15.43 -4.51
N LEU A 38 -41.88 14.98 -5.46
CA LEU A 38 -40.43 15.19 -5.49
C LEU A 38 -40.02 16.47 -6.24
N ASN A 39 -40.95 17.13 -6.94
CA ASN A 39 -40.63 18.30 -7.73
C ASN A 39 -39.97 19.42 -6.91
N GLY A 40 -38.91 20.01 -7.46
CA GLY A 40 -38.14 21.08 -6.84
C GLY A 40 -37.07 20.64 -5.83
N MET A 41 -37.03 19.38 -5.45
CA MET A 41 -35.97 18.82 -4.60
C MET A 41 -34.69 18.63 -5.37
N ASP A 42 -33.56 18.68 -4.68
CA ASP A 42 -32.29 18.22 -5.26
C ASP A 42 -32.33 16.69 -5.47
N VAL A 43 -31.72 16.20 -6.56
CA VAL A 43 -31.73 14.77 -6.89
C VAL A 43 -31.32 13.87 -5.71
N LYS A 44 -30.31 14.28 -4.93
CA LYS A 44 -29.86 13.52 -3.74
C LYS A 44 -30.91 13.46 -2.64
N GLU A 45 -31.61 14.55 -2.41
CA GLU A 45 -32.71 14.64 -1.44
C GLU A 45 -33.90 13.81 -1.91
N ALA A 46 -34.32 13.97 -3.17
CA ALA A 46 -35.41 13.24 -3.78
C ALA A 46 -35.24 11.71 -3.71
N ILE A 47 -34.01 11.21 -3.87
CA ILE A 47 -33.69 9.79 -3.72
C ILE A 47 -33.99 9.31 -2.28
N GLN A 48 -33.62 10.06 -1.25
CA GLN A 48 -33.89 9.67 0.15
C GLN A 48 -35.39 9.71 0.47
N VAL A 49 -36.09 10.75 0.00
CA VAL A 49 -37.55 10.86 0.16
C VAL A 49 -38.27 9.72 -0.56
N MET A 50 -37.82 9.34 -1.74
CA MET A 50 -38.41 8.21 -2.49
C MET A 50 -38.17 6.88 -1.77
N PHE A 51 -36.97 6.64 -1.19
CA PHE A 51 -36.74 5.44 -0.39
C PHE A 51 -37.74 5.33 0.78
N ALA A 52 -37.91 6.42 1.52
CA ALA A 52 -38.86 6.46 2.64
C ALA A 52 -40.31 6.20 2.17
N GLU A 53 -40.74 6.73 1.03
CA GLU A 53 -42.08 6.55 0.51
C GLU A 53 -42.29 5.12 0.00
N VAL A 54 -41.32 4.50 -0.65
CA VAL A 54 -41.37 3.10 -1.10
C VAL A 54 -41.49 2.15 0.10
N GLU A 55 -40.72 2.38 1.15
CA GLU A 55 -40.79 1.59 2.38
C GLU A 55 -42.16 1.77 3.08
N LYS A 56 -42.65 3.02 3.21
CA LYS A 56 -43.94 3.36 3.81
C LYS A 56 -45.10 2.68 3.08
N ARG A 57 -45.03 2.61 1.76
CA ARG A 57 -46.08 1.92 0.93
C ARG A 57 -45.93 0.39 0.90
N GLY A 58 -44.89 -0.17 1.50
CA GLY A 58 -44.63 -1.61 1.48
C GLY A 58 -44.24 -2.15 0.10
N LEU A 59 -43.80 -1.27 -0.83
CA LEU A 59 -43.44 -1.63 -2.20
C LEU A 59 -42.01 -2.18 -2.33
N GLY A 60 -41.17 -1.94 -1.33
CA GLY A 60 -39.77 -2.36 -1.33
C GLY A 60 -39.03 -1.84 -0.13
N LYS A 61 -37.71 -2.04 -0.13
CA LYS A 61 -36.80 -1.54 0.89
C LYS A 61 -35.51 -1.00 0.26
N LYS A 62 -34.86 -0.06 0.94
CA LYS A 62 -33.52 0.40 0.55
C LYS A 62 -32.54 -0.77 0.64
N LEU A 63 -31.85 -1.05 -0.46
CA LEU A 63 -30.80 -2.05 -0.52
C LEU A 63 -29.47 -1.37 -0.81
N VAL A 64 -28.46 -1.72 -0.04
CA VAL A 64 -27.08 -1.29 -0.29
C VAL A 64 -26.30 -2.46 -0.89
N ASN A 65 -25.89 -2.31 -2.13
CA ASN A 65 -25.05 -3.29 -2.80
C ASN A 65 -23.59 -2.78 -2.77
N TYR A 66 -22.72 -3.57 -2.18
CA TYR A 66 -21.28 -3.30 -2.19
C TYR A 66 -20.66 -3.90 -3.45
N ARG A 67 -19.85 -3.11 -4.15
CA ARG A 67 -19.04 -3.56 -5.27
C ARG A 67 -17.58 -3.37 -4.91
N LEU A 68 -17.01 -4.40 -4.33
CA LEU A 68 -15.59 -4.44 -3.95
C LEU A 68 -14.77 -5.07 -5.07
N ARG A 69 -13.51 -4.70 -5.15
CA ARG A 69 -12.54 -5.44 -5.95
C ARG A 69 -12.08 -6.64 -5.16
N ASP A 70 -11.84 -7.75 -5.85
CA ASP A 70 -11.25 -8.92 -5.24
C ASP A 70 -9.86 -8.58 -4.69
N ALA A 71 -9.57 -9.02 -3.47
CA ALA A 71 -8.26 -8.93 -2.88
C ALA A 71 -7.50 -10.24 -3.12
N ILE A 72 -6.31 -10.13 -3.70
CA ILE A 72 -5.44 -11.29 -3.88
C ILE A 72 -4.62 -11.47 -2.61
N PHE A 73 -4.96 -12.51 -1.82
CA PHE A 73 -4.26 -12.85 -0.58
C PHE A 73 -3.21 -13.94 -0.81
N SER A 74 -2.49 -13.88 -1.92
CA SER A 74 -1.43 -14.82 -2.25
C SER A 74 -0.27 -14.14 -2.93
N ARG A 75 0.93 -14.72 -2.80
CA ARG A 75 2.16 -14.25 -3.42
C ARG A 75 2.93 -15.42 -4.03
N GLN A 76 3.50 -15.20 -5.19
CA GLN A 76 4.41 -16.12 -5.87
C GLN A 76 5.81 -15.94 -5.28
N ARG A 77 5.94 -16.17 -3.97
CA ARG A 77 7.18 -16.05 -3.21
C ARG A 77 7.39 -17.28 -2.34
N TYR A 78 8.65 -17.62 -2.09
CA TYR A 78 8.98 -18.69 -1.16
C TYR A 78 8.79 -18.26 0.30
N TRP A 79 9.36 -17.10 0.67
CA TRP A 79 9.26 -16.59 2.03
C TRP A 79 7.87 -16.02 2.31
N GLY A 80 7.11 -16.73 3.09
CA GLY A 80 5.76 -16.46 3.54
C GLY A 80 5.13 -17.70 4.12
N GLU A 81 4.04 -17.57 4.85
CA GLU A 81 3.29 -18.70 5.37
C GLU A 81 2.65 -19.49 4.21
N PRO A 82 2.87 -20.82 4.09
CA PRO A 82 2.21 -21.62 3.08
C PRO A 82 0.72 -21.75 3.38
N PHE A 83 -0.10 -21.84 2.34
CA PHE A 83 -1.51 -22.14 2.53
C PHE A 83 -1.70 -23.62 2.84
N PRO A 84 -2.40 -23.98 3.92
CA PRO A 84 -2.68 -25.38 4.27
C PRO A 84 -3.82 -25.94 3.39
N ILE A 85 -3.61 -25.93 2.08
CA ILE A 85 -4.58 -26.33 1.04
C ILE A 85 -3.90 -27.27 0.07
N TYR A 86 -4.63 -28.33 -0.32
CA TYR A 86 -4.25 -29.21 -1.41
C TYR A 86 -5.36 -29.30 -2.46
N TYR A 87 -5.01 -29.75 -3.66
CA TYR A 87 -5.95 -29.87 -4.77
C TYR A 87 -6.20 -31.33 -5.13
N LYS A 88 -7.47 -31.69 -5.31
CA LYS A 88 -7.90 -32.99 -5.81
C LYS A 88 -8.94 -32.77 -6.89
N ASN A 89 -8.67 -33.24 -8.10
CA ASN A 89 -9.54 -33.00 -9.27
C ASN A 89 -9.87 -31.50 -9.44
N ASP A 90 -8.87 -30.63 -9.40
CA ASP A 90 -8.97 -29.18 -9.49
C ASP A 90 -9.84 -28.49 -8.42
N THR A 91 -10.22 -29.23 -7.39
CA THR A 91 -10.96 -28.69 -6.25
C THR A 91 -10.02 -28.52 -5.04
N ALA A 92 -10.07 -27.33 -4.42
CA ALA A 92 -9.29 -27.02 -3.24
C ALA A 92 -9.89 -27.63 -1.97
N TYR A 93 -9.05 -28.24 -1.14
CA TYR A 93 -9.42 -28.82 0.16
C TYR A 93 -8.46 -28.32 1.24
N PRO A 94 -8.94 -27.98 2.44
CA PRO A 94 -8.08 -27.67 3.56
C PRO A 94 -7.36 -28.94 4.07
N LEU A 95 -6.14 -28.77 4.58
CA LEU A 95 -5.47 -29.83 5.34
C LEU A 95 -6.23 -30.09 6.65
N ALA A 96 -6.20 -31.35 7.07
CA ALA A 96 -6.71 -31.70 8.38
C ALA A 96 -5.80 -31.12 9.49
N GLU A 97 -6.38 -30.81 10.65
CA GLU A 97 -5.66 -30.14 11.76
C GLU A 97 -4.45 -30.96 12.25
N ASP A 98 -4.53 -32.29 12.22
CA ASP A 98 -3.44 -33.21 12.60
C ASP A 98 -2.25 -33.18 11.62
N LYS A 99 -2.37 -32.49 10.49
CA LYS A 99 -1.33 -32.26 9.47
C LYS A 99 -0.72 -30.87 9.53
N LEU A 100 -1.08 -30.09 10.50
CA LEU A 100 -0.52 -28.76 10.72
C LEU A 100 0.61 -28.81 11.77
N PRO A 101 1.63 -27.95 11.68
CA PRO A 101 1.82 -26.93 10.67
C PRO A 101 2.30 -27.50 9.33
N LEU A 102 1.91 -26.86 8.20
CA LEU A 102 2.50 -27.13 6.90
C LEU A 102 3.81 -26.33 6.78
N GLU A 103 4.93 -27.02 6.81
CA GLU A 103 6.25 -26.41 6.75
C GLU A 103 6.72 -26.22 5.31
N LEU A 104 7.43 -25.12 5.05
CA LEU A 104 8.06 -24.86 3.75
C LEU A 104 9.19 -25.88 3.51
N PRO A 105 9.24 -26.51 2.34
CA PRO A 105 10.31 -27.45 2.00
C PRO A 105 11.62 -26.70 1.73
N PRO A 106 12.79 -27.28 2.03
CA PRO A 106 14.06 -26.67 1.67
C PRO A 106 14.19 -26.57 0.15
N ILE A 107 14.59 -25.39 -0.36
CA ILE A 107 14.89 -25.17 -1.78
C ILE A 107 16.22 -24.44 -1.94
N GLU A 108 16.93 -24.74 -3.03
CA GLU A 108 18.22 -24.10 -3.31
C GLU A 108 18.06 -22.74 -4.03
N ASN A 109 17.02 -22.61 -4.84
CA ASN A 109 16.79 -21.40 -5.62
C ASN A 109 15.33 -20.93 -5.50
N PHE A 110 15.12 -19.79 -4.84
CA PHE A 110 13.83 -19.13 -4.62
C PHE A 110 13.66 -17.83 -5.44
N GLY A 111 14.55 -17.56 -6.40
CA GLY A 111 14.42 -16.44 -7.32
C GLY A 111 13.26 -16.62 -8.29
N PRO A 112 12.74 -15.54 -8.89
CA PRO A 112 11.70 -15.62 -9.92
C PRO A 112 12.21 -16.31 -11.18
N THR A 113 11.32 -17.01 -11.90
CA THR A 113 11.57 -17.50 -13.25
C THR A 113 11.12 -16.49 -14.29
N ALA A 114 11.55 -16.68 -15.55
CA ALA A 114 11.12 -15.85 -16.66
C ALA A 114 9.61 -15.97 -16.92
N GLU A 115 9.03 -17.13 -16.63
CA GLU A 115 7.60 -17.44 -16.76
C GLU A 115 6.78 -17.01 -15.55
N GLY A 116 7.42 -16.55 -14.47
CA GLY A 116 6.74 -16.11 -13.26
C GLY A 116 6.18 -17.24 -12.39
N GLU A 117 6.68 -18.47 -12.56
CA GLU A 117 6.27 -19.60 -11.73
C GLU A 117 6.60 -19.39 -10.26
N PRO A 118 5.68 -19.77 -9.34
CA PRO A 118 5.96 -19.76 -7.91
C PRO A 118 7.16 -20.66 -7.57
N PRO A 119 8.04 -20.29 -6.63
CA PRO A 119 9.17 -21.13 -6.24
C PRO A 119 8.80 -22.53 -5.80
N LEU A 120 7.64 -22.71 -5.15
CA LEU A 120 7.14 -24.02 -4.71
C LEU A 120 6.76 -24.94 -5.87
N ALA A 121 6.46 -24.42 -7.06
CA ALA A 121 6.19 -25.23 -8.26
C ALA A 121 7.41 -26.08 -8.68
N ARG A 122 8.62 -25.65 -8.30
CA ARG A 122 9.87 -26.36 -8.63
C ARG A 122 10.26 -27.43 -7.61
N VAL A 123 9.51 -27.55 -6.52
CA VAL A 123 9.79 -28.51 -5.47
C VAL A 123 9.20 -29.86 -5.83
N LYS A 124 10.07 -30.86 -5.96
CA LYS A 124 9.63 -32.24 -6.17
C LYS A 124 8.98 -32.76 -4.89
N GLY A 125 7.75 -33.28 -5.04
CA GLY A 125 7.03 -33.87 -3.90
C GLY A 125 6.32 -32.87 -2.99
N TRP A 126 6.13 -31.63 -3.43
CA TRP A 126 5.26 -30.67 -2.75
C TRP A 126 3.78 -31.08 -2.93
N ALA A 127 3.40 -32.13 -2.22
CA ALA A 127 2.10 -32.80 -2.31
C ALA A 127 1.80 -33.55 -1.04
N THR A 128 0.54 -33.93 -0.84
CA THR A 128 0.12 -34.85 0.23
C THR A 128 0.74 -36.26 0.04
N PRO A 129 0.75 -37.13 1.06
CA PRO A 129 1.20 -38.52 0.92
C PRO A 129 0.50 -39.30 -0.20
N GLU A 130 -0.75 -38.92 -0.50
CA GLU A 130 -1.56 -39.52 -1.58
C GLU A 130 -1.26 -38.92 -2.97
N GLY A 131 -0.33 -37.94 -3.05
CA GLY A 131 0.09 -37.31 -4.29
C GLY A 131 -0.79 -36.13 -4.75
N CYS A 132 -1.66 -35.60 -3.90
CA CYS A 132 -2.43 -34.40 -4.20
C CYS A 132 -1.54 -33.16 -4.02
N PRO A 133 -1.39 -32.28 -5.05
CA PRO A 133 -0.49 -31.14 -4.95
C PRO A 133 -1.00 -30.12 -3.92
N TYR A 134 -0.07 -29.54 -3.15
CA TYR A 134 -0.34 -28.40 -2.28
C TYR A 134 -0.43 -27.10 -3.10
N GLU A 135 -1.05 -26.07 -2.48
CA GLU A 135 -1.00 -24.71 -3.01
C GLU A 135 0.45 -24.24 -3.19
N LEU A 136 0.72 -23.60 -4.33
CA LEU A 136 2.07 -23.20 -4.73
C LEU A 136 2.43 -21.76 -4.30
N SER A 137 1.44 -20.95 -3.95
CA SER A 137 1.63 -19.59 -3.43
C SER A 137 1.77 -19.59 -1.91
N THR A 138 2.29 -18.48 -1.40
CA THR A 138 2.36 -18.22 0.05
C THR A 138 1.49 -17.02 0.41
N MET A 139 1.17 -16.86 1.68
CA MET A 139 0.47 -15.69 2.19
C MET A 139 1.34 -14.43 2.06
N PRO A 140 0.75 -13.22 2.03
CA PRO A 140 1.52 -11.98 2.07
C PRO A 140 2.41 -11.90 3.30
N GLY A 141 3.55 -11.17 3.20
CA GLY A 141 4.48 -11.01 4.31
C GLY A 141 3.87 -10.40 5.58
N PHE A 142 2.70 -9.78 5.50
CA PHE A 142 1.96 -9.26 6.67
C PHE A 142 1.03 -10.29 7.32
N ALA A 143 0.85 -11.49 6.78
CA ALA A 143 -0.10 -12.46 7.33
C ALA A 143 0.26 -12.85 8.76
N GLY A 144 1.44 -13.41 8.98
CA GLY A 144 1.91 -13.78 10.32
C GLY A 144 2.16 -12.56 11.21
N SER A 145 2.81 -11.52 10.69
CA SER A 145 3.12 -10.32 11.46
C SER A 145 1.89 -9.48 11.84
N SER A 146 0.74 -9.70 11.23
CA SER A 146 -0.47 -8.94 11.57
C SER A 146 -0.99 -9.22 12.97
N ALA A 147 -0.71 -10.40 13.54
CA ALA A 147 -1.15 -10.81 14.89
C ALA A 147 0.02 -11.05 15.87
N TYR A 148 1.23 -10.58 15.57
CA TYR A 148 2.42 -10.86 16.37
C TYR A 148 2.30 -10.40 17.83
N TYR A 149 1.60 -9.29 18.09
CA TYR A 149 1.39 -8.74 19.43
C TYR A 149 0.61 -9.70 20.33
N LEU A 150 -0.31 -10.49 19.78
CA LEU A 150 -1.02 -11.54 20.53
C LEU A 150 -0.04 -12.65 20.96
N ARG A 151 0.83 -13.11 20.07
CA ARG A 151 1.86 -14.09 20.39
C ARG A 151 2.83 -13.57 21.45
N TYR A 152 3.13 -12.26 21.47
CA TYR A 152 4.00 -11.66 22.50
C TYR A 152 3.36 -11.66 23.90
N MET A 153 2.04 -11.67 23.99
CA MET A 153 1.33 -11.80 25.29
C MET A 153 1.52 -13.18 25.90
N ASP A 154 1.70 -14.22 25.07
CA ASP A 154 1.80 -15.60 25.51
C ASP A 154 2.78 -16.40 24.62
N PRO A 155 4.10 -16.10 24.68
CA PRO A 155 5.07 -16.57 23.70
C PRO A 155 5.37 -18.08 23.77
N HIS A 156 5.05 -18.74 24.88
CA HIS A 156 5.32 -20.14 25.13
C HIS A 156 4.06 -21.04 25.06
N ASN A 157 2.98 -20.52 24.54
CA ASN A 157 1.75 -21.29 24.38
C ASN A 157 1.80 -22.15 23.13
N ASP A 158 1.80 -23.45 23.29
CA ASP A 158 1.86 -24.42 22.20
C ASP A 158 0.47 -24.83 21.68
N GLU A 159 -0.62 -24.44 22.39
CA GLU A 159 -1.99 -24.85 22.06
C GLU A 159 -2.78 -23.78 21.31
N ALA A 160 -2.45 -22.50 21.53
CA ALA A 160 -3.18 -21.36 20.94
C ALA A 160 -2.25 -20.20 20.60
N LEU A 161 -2.70 -19.29 19.74
CA LEU A 161 -2.00 -18.04 19.41
C LEU A 161 -1.77 -17.19 20.66
N VAL A 162 -2.77 -17.14 21.56
CA VAL A 162 -2.75 -16.53 22.88
C VAL A 162 -3.74 -17.28 23.78
N GLY A 163 -3.36 -17.57 25.01
CA GLY A 163 -4.25 -18.16 26.00
C GLY A 163 -5.23 -17.12 26.54
N LYS A 164 -6.42 -17.57 26.92
CA LYS A 164 -7.51 -16.70 27.41
C LYS A 164 -7.09 -15.82 28.60
N GLU A 165 -6.35 -16.38 29.56
CA GLU A 165 -5.89 -15.64 30.74
C GLU A 165 -4.92 -14.51 30.35
N ALA A 166 -3.99 -14.77 29.43
CA ALA A 166 -3.05 -13.76 28.93
C ALA A 166 -3.77 -12.66 28.13
N ASP A 167 -4.71 -13.05 27.27
CA ASP A 167 -5.53 -12.12 26.50
C ASP A 167 -6.40 -11.22 27.39
N GLU A 168 -7.09 -11.79 28.38
CA GLU A 168 -7.91 -11.02 29.34
C GLU A 168 -7.08 -10.11 30.24
N TYR A 169 -5.82 -10.47 30.53
CA TYR A 169 -4.92 -9.66 31.33
C TYR A 169 -4.32 -8.49 30.54
N TRP A 170 -3.76 -8.76 29.37
CA TRP A 170 -3.09 -7.74 28.55
C TRP A 170 -4.06 -6.92 27.71
N ARG A 171 -5.14 -7.54 27.24
CA ARG A 171 -6.16 -6.94 26.39
C ARG A 171 -5.54 -6.33 25.10
N ASN A 172 -6.07 -5.23 24.61
CA ASN A 172 -5.49 -4.51 23.49
C ASN A 172 -4.25 -3.69 23.89
N VAL A 173 -3.36 -3.45 22.92
CA VAL A 173 -2.11 -2.70 23.14
C VAL A 173 -2.40 -1.25 23.50
N ASP A 174 -1.86 -0.76 24.61
CA ASP A 174 -2.13 0.59 25.12
C ASP A 174 -1.59 1.69 24.22
N LEU A 175 -0.37 1.51 23.68
CA LEU A 175 0.31 2.46 22.81
C LEU A 175 1.06 1.71 21.72
N TYR A 176 0.68 1.97 20.45
CA TYR A 176 1.32 1.40 19.28
C TYR A 176 1.99 2.51 18.47
N VAL A 177 3.31 2.41 18.30
CA VAL A 177 4.12 3.43 17.64
C VAL A 177 4.74 2.86 16.37
N GLY A 178 4.56 3.54 15.25
CA GLY A 178 5.11 3.08 13.98
C GLY A 178 4.91 4.07 12.85
N GLY A 179 5.66 3.87 11.76
CA GLY A 179 5.59 4.72 10.58
C GLY A 179 4.26 4.63 9.85
N ILE A 180 3.87 5.73 9.23
CA ILE A 180 2.63 5.83 8.44
C ILE A 180 2.64 4.93 7.20
N GLU A 181 3.80 4.49 6.73
CA GLU A 181 3.96 3.54 5.62
C GLU A 181 3.28 2.18 5.88
N HIS A 182 3.02 1.86 7.14
CA HIS A 182 2.32 0.63 7.54
C HIS A 182 0.79 0.75 7.52
N ALA A 183 0.24 1.94 7.24
CA ALA A 183 -1.21 2.18 7.28
C ALA A 183 -2.00 1.26 6.33
N THR A 184 -1.50 1.06 5.10
CA THR A 184 -2.14 0.21 4.08
C THR A 184 -1.66 -1.24 4.07
N GLY A 185 -0.71 -1.59 4.92
CA GLY A 185 -0.17 -2.93 5.07
C GLY A 185 -0.48 -3.48 6.45
N HIS A 186 0.53 -3.54 7.31
CA HIS A 186 0.47 -4.14 8.63
C HIS A 186 -0.74 -3.67 9.48
N LEU A 187 -1.01 -2.37 9.55
CA LEU A 187 -2.10 -1.84 10.40
C LEU A 187 -3.49 -2.29 9.94
N MET A 188 -3.76 -2.31 8.62
CA MET A 188 -5.01 -2.84 8.08
C MET A 188 -5.16 -4.33 8.36
N TYR A 189 -4.10 -5.12 8.13
CA TYR A 189 -4.13 -6.56 8.37
C TYR A 189 -4.27 -6.86 9.86
N SER A 190 -3.57 -6.16 10.75
CA SER A 190 -3.69 -6.33 12.20
C SER A 190 -5.11 -6.10 12.67
N ARG A 191 -5.74 -5.02 12.20
CA ARG A 191 -7.10 -4.68 12.55
C ARG A 191 -8.10 -5.71 12.02
N PHE A 192 -7.95 -6.12 10.75
CA PHE A 192 -8.81 -7.14 10.13
C PHE A 192 -8.70 -8.47 10.87
N TRP A 193 -7.48 -8.96 11.14
CA TRP A 193 -7.27 -10.22 11.85
C TRP A 193 -7.79 -10.16 13.28
N ASN A 194 -7.58 -9.07 14.00
CA ASN A 194 -8.07 -8.94 15.37
C ASN A 194 -9.59 -8.98 15.43
N MET A 195 -10.28 -8.26 14.54
CA MET A 195 -11.74 -8.29 14.44
C MET A 195 -12.26 -9.70 14.08
N PHE A 196 -11.60 -10.38 13.15
CA PHE A 196 -11.94 -11.75 12.79
C PHE A 196 -11.77 -12.72 13.96
N LEU A 197 -10.66 -12.62 14.70
CA LEU A 197 -10.42 -13.43 15.90
C LEU A 197 -11.41 -13.10 17.02
N TYR A 198 -11.81 -11.85 17.15
CA TYR A 198 -12.86 -11.42 18.07
C TYR A 198 -14.21 -12.05 17.72
N ASP A 199 -14.61 -12.03 16.45
CA ASP A 199 -15.85 -12.66 15.97
C ASP A 199 -15.87 -14.17 16.23
N LEU A 200 -14.69 -14.82 16.21
CA LEU A 200 -14.54 -16.24 16.57
C LEU A 200 -14.44 -16.49 18.10
N GLY A 201 -14.40 -15.45 18.92
CA GLY A 201 -14.24 -15.56 20.36
C GLY A 201 -12.84 -15.97 20.82
N CYS A 202 -11.82 -15.79 19.96
CA CYS A 202 -10.42 -16.11 20.25
C CYS A 202 -9.70 -15.03 21.04
N VAL A 203 -10.18 -13.77 20.94
CA VAL A 203 -9.64 -12.61 21.69
C VAL A 203 -10.77 -11.80 22.31
N CYS A 204 -10.48 -11.09 23.39
CA CYS A 204 -11.47 -10.38 24.19
C CYS A 204 -11.76 -8.94 23.73
N GLU A 205 -10.95 -8.38 22.84
CA GLU A 205 -11.09 -7.01 22.33
C GLU A 205 -11.28 -6.99 20.83
N GLU A 206 -12.20 -6.14 20.34
CA GLU A 206 -12.46 -5.97 18.90
C GLU A 206 -11.30 -5.23 18.20
N GLU A 207 -10.77 -4.16 18.81
CA GLU A 207 -9.70 -3.35 18.27
C GLU A 207 -8.33 -3.73 18.87
N PRO A 208 -7.28 -3.90 18.06
CA PRO A 208 -5.99 -4.36 18.57
C PRO A 208 -5.23 -3.29 19.37
N PHE A 209 -5.41 -2.03 19.06
CA PHE A 209 -4.62 -0.91 19.61
C PHE A 209 -5.53 0.18 20.18
N ARG A 210 -5.28 0.59 21.44
CA ARG A 210 -5.98 1.71 22.06
C ARG A 210 -5.57 3.06 21.51
N LYS A 211 -4.25 3.21 21.25
CA LYS A 211 -3.67 4.45 20.74
C LYS A 211 -2.59 4.15 19.73
N LEU A 212 -2.74 4.70 18.54
CA LEU A 212 -1.76 4.66 17.49
C LEU A 212 -1.06 6.01 17.40
N VAL A 213 0.28 6.00 17.35
CA VAL A 213 1.11 7.19 17.10
C VAL A 213 1.98 6.94 15.89
N ASN A 214 1.70 7.66 14.82
CA ASN A 214 2.56 7.73 13.65
C ASN A 214 3.47 8.96 13.79
N GLN A 215 4.76 8.74 14.08
CA GLN A 215 5.72 9.82 14.34
C GLN A 215 6.15 10.58 13.08
N GLY A 216 5.69 10.15 11.91
CA GLY A 216 6.10 10.71 10.63
C GLY A 216 7.27 9.96 10.00
N MET A 217 7.80 10.51 8.90
CA MET A 217 8.90 9.90 8.15
C MET A 217 10.22 10.54 8.52
N ILE A 218 11.28 9.74 8.57
CA ILE A 218 12.65 10.25 8.72
C ILE A 218 12.96 11.13 7.51
N GLN A 219 13.43 12.34 7.78
CA GLN A 219 13.84 13.29 6.77
C GLN A 219 15.36 13.27 6.60
N GLY A 220 15.80 13.48 5.38
CA GLY A 220 17.19 13.66 5.01
C GLY A 220 17.40 14.96 4.26
N ARG A 221 18.62 15.42 4.23
CA ARG A 221 19.02 16.54 3.41
C ARG A 221 19.27 16.04 1.99
N SER A 222 18.44 16.45 1.02
CA SER A 222 18.69 16.27 -0.41
C SER A 222 19.59 17.39 -0.90
N ASN A 223 20.53 17.05 -1.79
CA ASN A 223 21.33 18.04 -2.50
C ASN A 223 21.00 18.04 -3.98
N PHE A 224 21.14 19.19 -4.62
CA PHE A 224 20.80 19.38 -6.03
C PHE A 224 21.97 19.95 -6.81
N VAL A 225 22.17 19.39 -8.01
CA VAL A 225 22.99 19.99 -9.06
C VAL A 225 22.06 20.51 -10.16
N TYR A 226 22.47 21.53 -10.89
CA TYR A 226 21.66 22.20 -11.90
C TYR A 226 22.26 21.96 -13.27
N ARG A 227 21.67 21.06 -14.05
CA ARG A 227 22.08 20.74 -15.42
C ARG A 227 21.48 21.74 -16.38
N ILE A 228 22.30 22.33 -17.24
CA ILE A 228 21.81 23.18 -18.36
C ILE A 228 21.09 22.30 -19.35
N VAL A 229 19.84 22.63 -19.69
CA VAL A 229 18.96 21.82 -20.54
C VAL A 229 19.63 21.49 -21.88
N GLY A 230 19.56 20.22 -22.27
CA GLY A 230 20.14 19.70 -23.52
C GLY A 230 21.66 19.55 -23.55
N THR A 231 22.36 19.72 -22.42
CA THR A 231 23.82 19.63 -22.34
C THR A 231 24.30 18.69 -21.23
N ASN A 232 25.62 18.42 -21.14
CA ASN A 232 26.25 17.79 -19.99
C ASN A 232 27.04 18.81 -19.14
N ARG A 233 26.52 20.04 -19.06
CA ARG A 233 27.10 21.14 -18.29
C ARG A 233 26.25 21.43 -17.06
N PHE A 234 26.90 21.63 -15.95
CA PHE A 234 26.28 21.87 -14.65
C PHE A 234 26.71 23.25 -14.13
N VAL A 235 25.76 24.04 -13.67
CA VAL A 235 25.99 25.38 -13.18
C VAL A 235 25.75 25.46 -11.66
N SER A 236 26.64 26.15 -10.95
CA SER A 236 26.56 26.37 -9.51
C SER A 236 25.30 27.15 -9.12
N LEU A 237 24.78 26.90 -7.91
CA LEU A 237 23.52 27.44 -7.39
C LEU A 237 23.36 28.94 -7.60
N GLY A 238 24.37 29.75 -7.29
CA GLY A 238 24.29 31.22 -7.40
C GLY A 238 24.23 31.75 -8.85
N LEU A 239 24.57 30.91 -9.82
CA LEU A 239 24.58 31.28 -11.24
C LEU A 239 23.45 30.64 -12.03
N LYS A 240 22.63 29.77 -11.42
CA LYS A 240 21.62 28.94 -12.11
C LYS A 240 20.57 29.76 -12.88
N ASP A 241 20.19 30.92 -12.37
CA ASP A 241 19.15 31.78 -12.94
C ASP A 241 19.59 32.48 -14.24
N GLN A 242 20.87 32.35 -14.61
CA GLN A 242 21.41 32.83 -15.89
C GLN A 242 21.23 31.82 -17.04
N TYR A 243 20.73 30.61 -16.74
CA TYR A 243 20.59 29.51 -17.68
C TYR A 243 19.23 28.83 -17.51
N GLU A 244 18.77 28.20 -18.56
CA GLU A 244 17.64 27.27 -18.45
C GLU A 244 18.16 25.95 -17.87
N THR A 245 17.77 25.63 -16.63
CA THR A 245 18.34 24.52 -15.88
C THR A 245 17.29 23.51 -15.41
N GLN A 246 17.72 22.27 -15.28
CA GLN A 246 17.01 21.20 -14.62
C GLN A 246 17.74 20.82 -13.32
N ALA A 247 17.04 20.87 -12.18
CA ALA A 247 17.57 20.39 -10.93
C ALA A 247 17.59 18.85 -10.91
N LEU A 248 18.72 18.27 -10.55
CA LEU A 248 18.90 16.82 -10.40
C LEU A 248 19.41 16.52 -8.99
N TYR A 249 18.90 15.44 -8.39
CA TYR A 249 19.40 14.96 -7.13
C TYR A 249 20.85 14.45 -7.26
N VAL A 250 21.64 14.68 -6.23
CA VAL A 250 23.01 14.19 -6.15
C VAL A 250 23.27 13.51 -4.80
N ASP A 251 24.09 12.46 -4.82
CA ASP A 251 24.42 11.68 -3.63
C ASP A 251 24.96 12.55 -2.50
N VAL A 252 24.37 12.44 -1.31
CA VAL A 252 24.76 13.19 -0.14
C VAL A 252 26.23 12.96 0.27
N ASN A 253 26.79 11.80 -0.06
CA ASN A 253 28.16 11.43 0.29
C ASN A 253 29.24 12.16 -0.53
N ILE A 254 28.89 12.72 -1.69
CA ILE A 254 29.81 13.49 -2.55
C ILE A 254 29.63 15.00 -2.44
N VAL A 255 28.85 15.45 -1.44
CA VAL A 255 28.64 16.88 -1.14
C VAL A 255 29.09 17.16 0.29
N ARG A 256 30.00 18.14 0.50
CA ARG A 256 30.45 18.56 1.82
C ARG A 256 30.28 20.06 1.98
N ASN A 257 29.59 20.49 3.03
CA ASN A 257 29.33 21.92 3.29
C ASN A 257 28.82 22.65 2.04
N ASP A 258 27.84 22.04 1.35
CA ASP A 258 27.22 22.51 0.11
C ASP A 258 28.14 22.49 -1.12
N ILE A 259 29.37 22.05 -1.00
CA ILE A 259 30.34 21.98 -2.10
C ILE A 259 30.36 20.57 -2.68
N LEU A 260 30.17 20.49 -3.98
CA LEU A 260 30.24 19.23 -4.74
C LEU A 260 31.71 18.80 -4.92
N ASP A 261 31.98 17.53 -4.68
CA ASP A 261 33.20 16.88 -5.16
C ASP A 261 33.06 16.55 -6.66
N LEU A 262 33.75 17.31 -7.50
CA LEU A 262 33.61 17.24 -8.94
C LEU A 262 34.12 15.91 -9.51
N ASP A 263 35.18 15.35 -8.95
CA ASP A 263 35.78 14.11 -9.42
C ASP A 263 34.93 12.92 -8.98
N ALA A 264 34.44 12.93 -7.76
CA ALA A 264 33.47 11.96 -7.26
C ALA A 264 32.17 12.00 -8.09
N PHE A 265 31.69 13.18 -8.48
CA PHE A 265 30.49 13.30 -9.32
C PHE A 265 30.70 12.70 -10.72
N ARG A 266 31.84 12.95 -11.34
CA ARG A 266 32.16 12.33 -12.64
C ARG A 266 32.29 10.81 -12.56
N ALA A 267 32.75 10.30 -11.42
CA ALA A 267 32.87 8.86 -11.16
C ALA A 267 31.57 8.18 -10.73
N TRP A 268 30.59 8.94 -10.25
CA TRP A 268 29.35 8.43 -9.64
C TRP A 268 28.45 7.71 -10.64
N MET A 269 28.23 8.30 -11.84
CA MET A 269 27.43 7.68 -12.90
C MET A 269 28.12 7.79 -14.27
N PRO A 270 28.01 6.77 -15.12
CA PRO A 270 28.66 6.79 -16.44
C PRO A 270 28.32 8.01 -17.30
N GLU A 271 27.10 8.52 -17.18
CA GLU A 271 26.60 9.68 -17.94
C GLU A 271 27.25 11.01 -17.55
N TYR A 272 27.85 11.08 -16.36
CA TYR A 272 28.50 12.28 -15.85
C TYR A 272 30.03 12.29 -16.03
N LYS A 273 30.61 11.24 -16.64
CA LYS A 273 32.05 11.10 -16.82
C LYS A 273 32.70 12.34 -17.44
N ASP A 274 32.03 12.92 -18.44
CA ASP A 274 32.52 14.09 -19.18
C ASP A 274 31.73 15.37 -18.77
N ALA A 275 31.25 15.44 -17.54
CA ALA A 275 30.51 16.59 -17.02
C ALA A 275 31.42 17.83 -16.93
N GLU A 276 30.94 18.96 -17.45
CA GLU A 276 31.56 20.27 -17.33
C GLU A 276 30.85 21.11 -16.27
N PHE A 277 31.60 21.94 -15.56
CA PHE A 277 31.06 22.72 -14.45
C PHE A 277 31.30 24.22 -14.64
N ILE A 278 30.27 25.04 -14.41
CA ILE A 278 30.34 26.48 -14.28
C ILE A 278 30.35 26.79 -12.79
N LEU A 279 31.52 27.21 -12.32
CA LEU A 279 31.81 27.37 -10.90
C LEU A 279 31.52 28.81 -10.41
N GLU A 280 31.24 28.92 -9.13
CA GLU A 280 31.13 30.17 -8.39
C GLU A 280 32.32 30.28 -7.46
N ASP A 281 33.16 31.29 -7.62
CA ASP A 281 34.41 31.48 -6.88
C ASP A 281 35.31 30.22 -6.82
N GLY A 282 35.38 29.49 -7.93
CA GLY A 282 36.19 28.28 -8.07
C GLY A 282 35.60 27.03 -7.40
N LYS A 283 34.36 27.07 -6.93
CA LYS A 283 33.63 25.97 -6.30
C LYS A 283 32.31 25.73 -6.97
N TYR A 284 31.82 24.51 -6.88
CA TYR A 284 30.44 24.19 -7.26
C TYR A 284 29.57 24.10 -6.02
N VAL A 285 28.67 25.06 -5.85
CA VAL A 285 27.72 25.10 -4.74
C VAL A 285 26.42 24.38 -5.14
N CYS A 286 26.03 23.39 -4.37
CA CYS A 286 24.77 22.67 -4.54
C CYS A 286 23.59 23.41 -3.90
N GLY A 287 22.40 23.23 -4.47
CA GLY A 287 21.17 23.51 -3.75
C GLY A 287 20.86 22.41 -2.75
N TRP A 288 19.95 22.67 -1.82
CA TRP A 288 19.49 21.66 -0.86
C TRP A 288 18.05 21.88 -0.40
N ALA A 289 17.45 20.80 0.07
CA ALA A 289 16.17 20.81 0.77
C ALA A 289 16.11 19.71 1.82
N ILE A 290 15.28 19.90 2.84
CA ILE A 290 14.95 18.83 3.78
C ILE A 290 13.71 18.11 3.25
N GLU A 291 13.87 16.82 2.98
CA GLU A 291 12.85 16.01 2.35
C GLU A 291 12.78 14.63 2.99
N LYS A 292 11.74 13.85 2.64
CA LYS A 292 11.67 12.44 2.97
C LYS A 292 12.96 11.72 2.56
N MET A 293 13.53 10.92 3.46
CA MET A 293 14.66 10.06 3.13
C MET A 293 14.24 8.98 2.12
N SER A 294 14.91 8.93 0.97
CA SER A 294 14.61 8.00 -0.13
C SER A 294 15.85 7.67 -0.95
N LYS A 295 15.95 6.43 -1.42
CA LYS A 295 17.03 6.02 -2.34
C LYS A 295 17.03 6.82 -3.63
N SER A 296 15.85 7.19 -4.16
CA SER A 296 15.72 7.99 -5.39
C SER A 296 16.12 9.46 -5.23
N PHE A 297 16.23 9.94 -4.00
CA PHE A 297 16.69 11.29 -3.67
C PHE A 297 18.17 11.33 -3.28
N TYR A 298 18.81 10.16 -3.24
CA TYR A 298 20.23 10.00 -2.87
C TYR A 298 20.60 10.68 -1.54
N ASN A 299 19.65 10.76 -0.59
CA ASN A 299 19.77 11.42 0.69
C ASN A 299 19.70 10.42 1.87
N VAL A 300 19.91 9.14 1.61
CA VAL A 300 19.89 8.09 2.63
C VAL A 300 21.23 8.09 3.38
N VAL A 301 21.15 8.15 4.69
CA VAL A 301 22.33 8.01 5.58
C VAL A 301 22.41 6.56 6.06
N ASN A 302 23.57 5.94 5.91
CA ASN A 302 23.81 4.59 6.41
C ASN A 302 23.88 4.62 7.95
N PRO A 303 23.11 3.80 8.67
CA PRO A 303 23.22 3.67 10.13
C PRO A 303 24.64 3.37 10.61
N ASP A 304 25.41 2.53 9.91
CA ASP A 304 26.79 2.20 10.27
C ASP A 304 27.68 3.45 10.34
N TYR A 305 27.50 4.38 9.39
CA TYR A 305 28.23 5.66 9.42
C TYR A 305 27.94 6.46 10.70
N ILE A 306 26.67 6.47 11.15
CA ILE A 306 26.31 7.18 12.39
C ILE A 306 26.86 6.45 13.61
N VAL A 307 26.78 5.12 13.62
CA VAL A 307 27.32 4.30 14.72
C VAL A 307 28.84 4.52 14.87
N ASP A 308 29.55 4.47 13.75
CA ASP A 308 31.02 4.59 13.75
C ASP A 308 31.52 6.00 14.16
N ASN A 309 30.76 7.05 13.77
CA ASN A 309 31.21 8.44 14.02
C ASN A 309 30.59 9.03 15.30
N TYR A 310 29.45 8.61 15.75
CA TYR A 310 28.70 9.22 16.86
C TYR A 310 28.27 8.22 17.93
N GLY A 311 28.40 6.92 17.68
CA GLY A 311 27.97 5.85 18.57
C GLY A 311 26.51 5.40 18.39
N ALA A 312 26.26 4.12 18.70
CA ALA A 312 24.95 3.48 18.53
C ALA A 312 23.85 4.12 19.41
N ASP A 313 24.20 4.54 20.63
CA ASP A 313 23.27 5.17 21.56
C ASP A 313 22.79 6.54 21.05
N THR A 314 23.66 7.26 20.33
CA THR A 314 23.28 8.52 19.68
C THR A 314 22.27 8.30 18.55
N LEU A 315 22.43 7.21 17.81
CA LEU A 315 21.50 6.85 16.75
C LEU A 315 20.12 6.46 17.31
N ARG A 316 20.11 5.68 18.39
CA ARG A 316 18.86 5.26 19.07
C ARG A 316 18.08 6.46 19.62
#